data_3dcf9c921a7c27ef4abe5d7ccb44539c
#
_entry.id   3dcf9c921a7c27ef4abe5d7ccb44539c
#
_cell.length_a   1.000
_cell.length_b   1.000
_cell.length_c   1.000
_cell.angle_alpha   90.00
_cell.angle_beta   90.00
_cell.angle_gamma   90.00
#
_symmetry.space_group_name_H-M   'P 1'
#
loop_
_entity.id
_entity.type
_entity.pdbx_description
1 polymer ?
#
loop_
_entity_poly.entity_id
_entity_poly.type
_entity_poly.pdbx_seq_one_letter_code
_entity_poly.pdbx_strand_id
1 'polypeptide(L)' 'MKNYCQKLRELREDNDLTQQQIADMLGTSHTMHARYERSANELPIRHLRELCIFFNVSADYILDIDHDGNRGVGMAKR' A
#
# COMPACT_ATOMS: atom_id res chain seq x y z
N MET A 1 3.06 11.00 11.18
CA MET A 1 3.34 9.77 10.49
C MET A 1 2.27 9.49 9.46
N LYS A 2 2.63 9.04 8.30
CA LYS A 2 1.66 8.73 7.29
C LYS A 2 1.18 7.32 7.46
N ASN A 3 -0.07 7.10 7.24
CA ASN A 3 -0.56 5.74 7.22
C ASN A 3 -0.43 5.18 5.80
N TYR A 4 -0.66 3.90 5.63
CA TYR A 4 -0.44 3.28 4.32
C TYR A 4 -1.40 3.82 3.26
N CYS A 5 -2.55 4.32 3.66
CA CYS A 5 -3.51 4.85 2.69
C CYS A 5 -2.97 6.11 2.02
N GLN A 6 -2.32 6.97 2.81
CA GLN A 6 -1.70 8.14 2.25
C GLN A 6 -0.54 7.77 1.35
N LYS A 7 0.23 6.75 1.72
CA LYS A 7 1.34 6.30 0.91
C LYS A 7 0.86 5.75 -0.43
N LEU A 8 -0.24 5.01 -0.43
CA LEU A 8 -0.81 4.49 -1.66
C LEU A 8 -1.21 5.62 -2.60
N ARG A 9 -1.85 6.63 -2.04
CA ARG A 9 -2.28 7.76 -2.82
C ARG A 9 -1.09 8.50 -3.40
N GLU A 10 -0.06 8.69 -2.61
CA GLU A 10 1.13 9.38 -3.06
C GLU A 10 1.83 8.63 -4.18
N LEU A 11 1.94 7.30 -4.05
CA LEU A 11 2.53 6.49 -5.10
C LEU A 11 1.74 6.61 -6.39
N ARG A 12 0.42 6.60 -6.27
CA ARG A 12 -0.43 6.73 -7.44
C ARG A 12 -0.25 8.10 -8.11
N GLU A 13 -0.29 9.14 -7.31
CA GLU A 13 -0.19 10.50 -7.84
C GLU A 13 1.19 10.79 -8.41
N ASP A 14 2.23 10.28 -7.76
CA ASP A 14 3.60 10.47 -8.23
C ASP A 14 3.83 9.80 -9.57
N ASN A 15 3.04 8.80 -9.89
CA ASN A 15 3.15 8.08 -11.16
C ASN A 15 2.06 8.51 -12.16
N ASP A 16 1.35 9.59 -11.84
CA ASP A 16 0.32 10.16 -12.72
C ASP A 16 -0.77 9.16 -13.09
N LEU A 17 -1.18 8.35 -12.13
CA LEU A 17 -2.22 7.36 -12.36
C LEU A 17 -3.53 7.79 -11.69
N THR A 18 -4.63 7.41 -12.32
CA THR A 18 -5.94 7.68 -11.73
C THR A 18 -6.33 6.53 -10.83
N GLN A 19 -7.31 6.77 -9.96
CA GLN A 19 -7.84 5.71 -9.11
C GLN A 19 -8.42 4.59 -9.97
N GLN A 20 -9.04 4.92 -11.11
CA GLN A 20 -9.61 3.90 -11.98
C GLN A 20 -8.53 3.01 -12.58
N GLN A 21 -7.40 3.59 -12.95
CA GLN A 21 -6.31 2.80 -13.51
C GLN A 21 -5.76 1.81 -12.50
N ILE A 22 -5.59 2.24 -11.27
CA ILE A 22 -5.13 1.33 -10.23
C ILE A 22 -6.20 0.27 -9.92
N ALA A 23 -7.45 0.68 -9.87
CA ALA A 23 -8.53 -0.26 -9.60
C ALA A 23 -8.58 -1.34 -10.69
N ASP A 24 -8.43 -0.96 -11.94
CA ASP A 24 -8.41 -1.92 -13.04
C ASP A 24 -7.24 -2.88 -12.90
N MET A 25 -6.08 -2.38 -12.54
CA MET A 25 -4.91 -3.22 -12.38
C MET A 25 -5.11 -4.23 -11.24
N LEU A 26 -5.79 -3.81 -10.17
CA LEU A 26 -6.02 -4.68 -9.02
C LEU A 26 -7.25 -5.57 -9.21
N GLY A 27 -8.03 -5.37 -10.26
CA GLY A 27 -9.22 -6.16 -10.47
C GLY A 27 -10.36 -5.79 -9.55
N THR A 28 -10.42 -4.55 -9.13
CA THR A 28 -11.47 -4.10 -8.24
C THR A 28 -12.16 -2.87 -8.85
N SER A 29 -13.19 -2.36 -8.22
CA SER A 29 -13.90 -1.21 -8.75
C SER A 29 -13.24 0.09 -8.29
N HIS A 30 -13.50 1.15 -9.05
CA HIS A 30 -13.04 2.48 -8.66
C HIS A 30 -13.55 2.83 -7.27
N THR A 31 -14.80 2.53 -6.99
CA THR A 31 -15.38 2.82 -5.69
C THR A 31 -14.63 2.13 -4.57
N MET A 32 -14.30 0.85 -4.74
CA MET A 32 -13.58 0.13 -3.71
C MET A 32 -12.17 0.68 -3.54
N HIS A 33 -11.49 1.00 -4.62
CA HIS A 33 -10.14 1.53 -4.49
C HIS A 33 -10.16 2.89 -3.77
N ALA A 34 -11.15 3.71 -4.07
CA ALA A 34 -11.30 4.99 -3.38
C ALA A 34 -11.48 4.79 -1.89
N ARG A 35 -12.19 3.72 -1.50
CA ARG A 35 -12.38 3.43 -0.08
C ARG A 35 -11.07 3.02 0.57
N TYR A 36 -10.21 2.30 -0.14
CA TYR A 36 -8.89 1.95 0.41
C TYR A 36 -8.06 3.23 0.62
N GLU A 37 -8.09 4.15 -0.31
CA GLU A 37 -7.31 5.38 -0.18
C GLU A 37 -7.85 6.29 0.92
N ARG A 38 -9.14 6.16 1.26
CA ARG A 38 -9.72 6.97 2.33
C ARG A 38 -9.70 6.27 3.68
N SER A 39 -9.09 5.11 3.77
CA SER A 39 -9.05 4.31 4.99
C SER A 39 -10.43 3.83 5.42
N ALA A 40 -11.39 3.78 4.49
CA ALA A 40 -12.73 3.29 4.83
C ALA A 40 -12.76 1.76 4.87
N ASN A 41 -11.86 1.10 4.15
CA ASN A 41 -11.75 -0.36 4.15
C ASN A 41 -10.27 -0.71 4.17
N GLU A 42 -9.94 -1.85 4.75
CA GLU A 42 -8.56 -2.30 4.75
C GLU A 42 -8.19 -2.87 3.40
N LEU A 43 -6.97 -2.61 2.98
CA LEU A 43 -6.47 -3.11 1.71
C LEU A 43 -6.21 -4.61 1.86
N PRO A 44 -6.75 -5.44 0.98
CA PRO A 44 -6.42 -6.87 1.03
C PRO A 44 -4.94 -7.11 0.78
N ILE A 45 -4.39 -8.12 1.42
CA ILE A 45 -2.98 -8.46 1.24
C ILE A 45 -2.67 -8.74 -0.22
N ARG A 46 -3.60 -9.36 -0.93
CA ARG A 46 -3.42 -9.63 -2.36
C ARG A 46 -3.19 -8.33 -3.14
N HIS A 47 -3.93 -7.29 -2.82
CA HIS A 47 -3.76 -6.01 -3.48
C HIS A 47 -2.44 -5.35 -3.08
N LEU A 48 -2.05 -5.48 -1.82
CA LEU A 48 -0.78 -4.95 -1.36
C LEU A 48 0.37 -5.58 -2.15
N ARG A 49 0.31 -6.90 -2.34
CA ARG A 49 1.35 -7.59 -3.08
C ARG A 49 1.42 -7.07 -4.52
N GLU A 50 0.27 -6.91 -5.17
CA GLU A 50 0.24 -6.42 -6.54
C GLU A 50 0.79 -5.00 -6.65
N LEU A 51 0.49 -4.17 -5.69
CA LEU A 51 0.98 -2.80 -5.69
C LEU A 51 2.49 -2.74 -5.50
N CYS A 52 3.02 -3.61 -4.63
CA CYS A 52 4.47 -3.67 -4.43
C CYS A 52 5.17 -4.06 -5.72
N ILE A 53 4.62 -5.02 -6.44
CA ILE A 53 5.20 -5.47 -7.70
C ILE A 53 5.09 -4.36 -8.74
N PHE A 54 3.92 -3.75 -8.84
CA PHE A 54 3.68 -2.75 -9.87
C PHE A 54 4.56 -1.51 -9.67
N PHE A 55 4.66 -1.02 -8.45
CA PHE A 55 5.45 0.17 -8.17
C PHE A 55 6.91 -0.15 -7.87
N ASN A 56 7.25 -1.42 -7.79
CA ASN A 56 8.60 -1.88 -7.47
C ASN A 56 9.07 -1.31 -6.13
N VAL A 57 8.23 -1.44 -5.13
CA VAL A 57 8.54 -1.01 -3.77
C VAL A 57 8.24 -2.14 -2.80
N SER A 58 8.78 -2.07 -1.61
CA SER A 58 8.54 -3.10 -0.61
C SER A 58 7.23 -2.84 0.12
N ALA A 59 6.69 -3.88 0.72
CA ALA A 59 5.52 -3.72 1.59
C ALA A 59 5.86 -2.85 2.79
N ASP A 60 7.09 -2.93 3.28
CA ASP A 60 7.53 -2.09 4.40
C ASP A 60 7.43 -0.62 4.03
N TYR A 61 7.76 -0.29 2.80
CA TYR A 61 7.68 1.09 2.34
C TYR A 61 6.22 1.56 2.33
N ILE A 62 5.32 0.75 1.78
CA ILE A 62 3.91 1.12 1.71
C ILE A 62 3.31 1.19 3.10
N LEU A 63 3.64 0.24 3.96
CA LEU A 63 3.07 0.19 5.31
C LEU A 63 3.77 1.13 6.29
N ASP A 64 4.86 1.75 5.86
CA ASP A 64 5.60 2.69 6.69
C ASP A 64 6.11 2.03 7.96
N ILE A 65 6.68 0.83 7.80
CA ILE A 65 7.22 0.09 8.92
C ILE A 65 8.71 0.37 9.06
N ASP A 66 9.10 0.69 10.29
CA ASP A 66 10.48 0.99 10.57
C ASP A 66 11.13 -0.22 11.23
N HIS A 67 12.13 -0.79 10.57
CA HIS A 67 12.81 -1.96 11.09
C HIS A 67 14.19 -1.57 11.63
N ASP A 68 14.26 -0.56 12.43
CA ASP A 68 15.55 -0.07 12.86
C ASP A 68 16.13 -0.86 13.99
N GLY A 69 15.67 -1.97 14.21
CA GLY A 69 16.29 -2.85 15.13
C GLY A 69 15.80 -2.93 16.47
N ASN A 70 15.05 -2.02 16.85
CA ASN A 70 14.52 -2.15 18.09
C ASN A 70 13.32 -2.82 18.20
N ARG A 71 12.66 -2.98 17.19
CA ARG A 71 11.40 -3.48 17.29
C ARG A 71 11.35 -4.85 17.10
N GLY A 72 10.70 -5.52 17.78
CA GLY A 72 10.38 -6.84 17.60
C GLY A 72 11.46 -7.74 17.48
N VAL A 73 12.40 -7.36 17.79
CA VAL A 73 13.39 -8.07 17.58
C VAL A 73 13.37 -9.22 18.07
N GLY A 74 13.28 -9.30 18.60
CA GLY A 74 13.39 -10.33 18.95
C GLY A 74 12.88 -11.30 18.30
N MET A 75 12.28 -11.24 17.95
CA MET A 75 11.84 -12.19 17.47
C MET A 75 12.20 -12.56 16.38
N ALA A 76 12.23 -12.20 16.01
CA ALA A 76 12.56 -12.53 15.02
C ALA A 76 13.57 -13.03 14.58
N LYS A 77 14.09 -13.10 14.85
CA LYS A 77 15.04 -13.48 14.35
C LYS A 77 15.08 -14.56 14.16
N ARG A 78 14.71 -14.78 13.89
CA ARG A 78 14.77 -15.62 13.63
C ARG A 78 15.10 -16.07 13.15
#